data_44477830a551423f2a6484aa88c68a37
#
_entry.id   44477830a551423f2a6484aa88c68a37
#
_cell.length_a   1.000
_cell.length_b   1.000
_cell.length_c   1.000
_cell.angle_alpha   90.00
_cell.angle_beta   90.00
_cell.angle_gamma   90.00
#
_symmetry.space_group_name_H-M   'P 1'
#
loop_
_entity.id
_entity.type
_entity.pdbx_description
1 polymer ?
#
loop_
_entity_poly.entity_id
_entity_poly.type
_entity_poly.pdbx_seq_one_letter_code
_entity_poly.pdbx_strand_id
1 'polypeptide(L)' 'MYMNRIAEFIKISRKAAGLTQEDFAKEIGVSFATVNRWETGKARPNLKTMKLIDDYCKRNEIDFDISEQIDNEADT' A
#
# COMPACT_ATOMS: atom_id res chain seq x y z
N MET A 1 -8.91 1.11 18.86
CA MET A 1 -7.70 1.34 18.05
C MET A 1 -8.07 1.74 16.64
N TYR A 2 -7.54 2.84 16.21
CA TYR A 2 -7.86 3.36 14.89
C TYR A 2 -7.12 2.58 13.81
N MET A 3 -7.84 2.09 12.81
CA MET A 3 -7.25 1.34 11.71
C MET A 3 -6.97 2.26 10.54
N ASN A 4 -5.73 2.23 10.06
CA ASN A 4 -5.33 3.02 8.89
C ASN A 4 -5.62 2.21 7.63
N ARG A 5 -6.58 2.67 6.82
CA ARG A 5 -6.97 1.94 5.60
C ARG A 5 -5.85 1.86 4.58
N ILE A 6 -5.00 2.88 4.53
CA ILE A 6 -3.86 2.87 3.61
C ILE A 6 -2.88 1.79 4.04
N ALA A 7 -2.60 1.68 5.34
CA ALA A 7 -1.71 0.65 5.85
C ALA A 7 -2.24 -0.73 5.51
N GLU A 8 -3.54 -0.93 5.68
CA GLU A 8 -4.18 -2.19 5.39
C GLU A 8 -4.14 -2.51 3.90
N PHE A 9 -4.41 -1.51 3.06
CA PHE A 9 -4.36 -1.68 1.62
C PHE A 9 -2.97 -2.14 1.17
N ILE A 10 -1.93 -1.52 1.71
CA ILE A 10 -0.56 -1.88 1.34
C ILE A 10 -0.25 -3.31 1.75
N LYS A 11 -0.61 -3.68 2.96
CA LYS A 11 -0.36 -5.03 3.45
C LYS A 11 -1.10 -6.08 2.61
N ILE A 12 -2.36 -5.83 2.31
CA ILE A 12 -3.15 -6.76 1.52
C ILE A 12 -2.61 -6.88 0.10
N SER A 13 -2.26 -5.75 -0.51
CA SER A 13 -1.68 -5.75 -1.85
C SER A 13 -0.39 -6.55 -1.90
N ARG A 14 0.46 -6.35 -0.90
CA ARG A 14 1.73 -7.08 -0.83
C ARG A 14 1.51 -8.58 -0.69
N LYS A 15 0.60 -8.97 0.21
CA LYS A 15 0.33 -10.38 0.43
C LYS A 15 -0.34 -11.02 -0.78
N ALA A 16 -1.21 -10.29 -1.46
CA ALA A 16 -1.85 -10.79 -2.66
C ALA A 16 -0.82 -11.04 -3.76
N ALA A 17 0.26 -10.26 -3.78
CA ALA A 17 1.34 -10.45 -4.74
C ALA A 17 2.31 -11.55 -4.30
N GLY A 18 2.15 -12.10 -3.10
CA GLY A 18 3.03 -13.14 -2.59
C GLY A 18 4.40 -12.64 -2.19
N LEU A 19 4.51 -11.39 -1.78
CA LEU A 19 5.79 -10.76 -1.49
C LEU A 19 5.99 -10.52 0.00
N THR A 20 7.27 -10.60 0.42
CA THR A 20 7.65 -10.12 1.74
C THR A 20 7.71 -8.60 1.71
N GLN A 21 7.81 -7.98 2.89
CA GLN A 21 7.98 -6.53 2.95
C GLN A 21 9.23 -6.09 2.21
N GLU A 22 10.29 -6.87 2.32
CA GLU A 22 11.55 -6.56 1.66
C GLU A 22 11.42 -6.61 0.14
N ASP A 23 10.77 -7.64 -0.36
CA ASP A 23 10.56 -7.78 -1.80
C ASP A 23 9.65 -6.69 -2.34
N PHE A 24 8.60 -6.38 -1.59
CA PHE A 24 7.69 -5.31 -2.01
C PHE A 24 8.40 -3.97 -2.05
N ALA A 25 9.27 -3.71 -1.07
CA ALA A 25 10.05 -2.49 -1.04
C ALA A 25 10.90 -2.36 -2.30
N LYS A 26 11.52 -3.46 -2.73
CA LYS A 26 12.32 -3.46 -3.94
C LYS A 26 11.48 -3.17 -5.18
N GLU A 27 10.28 -3.74 -5.24
CA GLU A 27 9.39 -3.52 -6.38
C GLU A 27 8.94 -2.07 -6.48
N ILE A 28 8.66 -1.44 -5.35
CA ILE A 28 8.18 -0.07 -5.33
C ILE A 28 9.34 0.93 -5.40
N GLY A 29 10.54 0.51 -4.99
CA GLY A 29 11.71 1.38 -5.02
C GLY A 29 11.92 2.16 -3.73
N VAL A 30 11.56 1.55 -2.59
CA VAL A 30 11.74 2.19 -1.28
C VAL A 30 12.46 1.20 -0.36
N SER A 31 12.78 1.65 0.86
CA SER A 31 13.45 0.78 1.82
C SER A 31 12.44 -0.13 2.52
N PHE A 32 12.95 -1.24 3.04
CA PHE A 32 12.15 -2.13 3.88
C PHE A 32 11.54 -1.38 5.06
N ALA A 33 12.34 -0.54 5.71
CA ALA A 33 11.86 0.23 6.86
C ALA A 33 10.67 1.11 6.48
N THR A 34 10.70 1.67 5.28
CA THR A 34 9.61 2.51 4.80
C THR A 34 8.32 1.71 4.67
N VAL A 35 8.39 0.52 4.05
CA VAL A 35 7.22 -0.34 3.91
C VAL A 35 6.69 -0.74 5.27
N ASN A 36 7.58 -1.10 6.18
CA ASN A 36 7.18 -1.49 7.53
C ASN A 36 6.44 -0.36 8.24
N ARG A 37 6.93 0.88 8.09
CA ARG A 37 6.28 2.03 8.71
C ARG A 37 4.90 2.29 8.11
N TRP A 38 4.75 2.07 6.81
CA TRP A 38 3.44 2.20 6.18
C TRP A 38 2.47 1.18 6.75
N GLU A 39 2.90 -0.07 6.86
CA GLU A 39 2.01 -1.16 7.28
C GLU A 39 1.68 -1.12 8.77
N THR A 40 2.50 -0.44 9.56
CA THR A 40 2.21 -0.26 10.98
C THR A 40 1.50 1.06 11.27
N GLY A 41 1.23 1.84 10.23
CA GLY A 41 0.51 3.10 10.39
C GLY A 41 1.34 4.24 10.91
N LYS A 42 2.66 4.07 11.00
CA LYS A 42 3.56 5.12 11.51
C LYS A 42 3.89 6.16 10.48
N ALA A 43 3.68 5.86 9.22
CA ALA A 43 3.91 6.79 8.13
C ALA A 43 2.94 6.48 7.03
N ARG A 44 2.71 7.44 6.13
CA ARG A 44 1.85 7.25 4.97
C ARG A 44 2.66 7.54 3.71
N PRO A 45 2.46 6.76 2.64
CA PRO A 45 3.10 7.09 1.38
C PRO A 45 2.55 8.41 0.85
N ASN A 46 3.41 9.19 0.19
CA ASN A 46 2.93 10.40 -0.45
C ASN A 46 2.16 10.03 -1.72
N LEU A 47 1.54 11.04 -2.33
CA LEU A 47 0.68 10.79 -3.49
C LEU A 47 1.42 10.10 -4.63
N LYS A 48 2.65 10.53 -4.89
CA LYS A 48 3.45 9.93 -5.95
C LYS A 48 3.68 8.43 -5.70
N THR A 49 4.01 8.08 -4.46
CA THR A 49 4.27 6.70 -4.11
C THR A 49 2.98 5.88 -4.12
N MET A 50 1.87 6.47 -3.69
CA MET A 50 0.58 5.79 -3.75
C MET A 50 0.22 5.44 -5.19
N LYS A 51 0.55 6.33 -6.12
CA LYS A 51 0.30 6.05 -7.53
C LYS A 51 1.19 4.91 -8.03
N LEU A 52 2.44 4.85 -7.56
CA LEU A 52 3.32 3.74 -7.92
C LEU A 52 2.77 2.40 -7.43
N ILE A 53 2.22 2.39 -6.22
CA ILE A 53 1.62 1.18 -5.66
C ILE A 53 0.38 0.78 -6.46
N ASP A 54 -0.44 1.75 -6.82
CA ASP A 54 -1.63 1.50 -7.61
C ASP A 54 -1.26 0.92 -8.97
N ASP A 55 -0.26 1.50 -9.63
CA ASP A 55 0.22 1.01 -10.92
C ASP A 55 0.75 -0.41 -10.80
N TYR A 56 1.46 -0.69 -9.71
CA TYR A 56 1.98 -2.03 -9.47
C TYR A 56 0.83 -3.03 -9.33
N CYS A 57 -0.20 -2.67 -8.59
CA CYS A 57 -1.35 -3.54 -8.42
C CYS A 57 -2.04 -3.83 -9.76
N LYS A 58 -2.18 -2.81 -10.58
CA LYS A 58 -2.81 -2.97 -11.88
C LYS A 58 -2.01 -3.86 -12.81
N ARG A 59 -0.68 -3.70 -12.82
CA ARG A 59 0.18 -4.53 -13.66
C ARG A 59 0.17 -6.00 -13.25
N ASN A 60 -0.07 -6.26 -11.98
CA ASN A 60 -0.06 -7.62 -11.45
C ASN A 60 -1.46 -8.17 -11.23
N GLU A 61 -2.46 -7.49 -11.77
CA GLU A 61 -3.85 -7.92 -11.72
C GLU A 61 -4.35 -8.15 -10.29
N ILE A 62 -3.87 -7.31 -9.38
CA ILE A 62 -4.35 -7.32 -8.02
C ILE A 62 -5.62 -6.47 -7.98
N ASP A 63 -6.72 -7.06 -7.56
CA ASP A 63 -8.02 -6.44 -7.64
C ASP A 63 -8.26 -5.48 -6.49
N PHE A 64 -7.48 -4.38 -6.47
CA PHE A 64 -7.61 -3.34 -5.47
C PHE A 64 -7.44 -2.00 -6.14
N ASP A 65 -8.33 -1.07 -5.80
CA ASP A 65 -8.25 0.29 -6.31
C ASP A 65 -8.07 1.21 -5.12
N ILE A 66 -6.93 1.88 -5.06
CA ILE A 66 -6.62 2.76 -3.94
C ILE A 66 -7.58 3.96 -3.89
N SER A 67 -8.15 4.32 -5.04
CA SER A 67 -9.14 5.40 -5.08
C SER A 67 -10.37 5.04 -4.24
N GLU A 68 -10.80 3.79 -4.28
CA GLU A 68 -11.92 3.33 -3.50
C GLU A 68 -11.63 3.43 -2.01
N GLN A 69 -10.40 3.09 -1.62
CA GLN A 69 -10.03 3.17 -0.22
C GLN A 69 -10.04 4.61 0.27
N ILE A 70 -9.55 5.52 -0.55
CA ILE A 70 -9.51 6.92 -0.19
C ILE A 70 -10.92 7.49 -0.10
N ASP A 71 -11.77 7.14 -1.06
CA ASP A 71 -13.15 7.61 -1.08
C ASP A 71 -13.92 7.12 0.14
N ASN A 72 -13.70 5.87 0.52
CA ASN A 72 -14.34 5.31 1.70
C ASN A 72 -13.92 6.05 2.97
N GLU A 73 -12.67 6.46 3.04
CA GLU A 73 -12.19 7.23 4.17
C GLU A 73 -12.81 8.62 4.19
N ALA A 74 -12.98 9.21 3.02
CA ALA A 74 -13.56 10.54 2.90
C ALA A 74 -15.03 10.57 3.32
N ASP A 75 -15.73 9.46 3.13
CA ASP A 75 -17.14 9.36 3.45
C ASP A 75 -17.41 9.21 4.94
N THR A 76 -16.41 8.86 5.69
CA THR A 76 -16.60 8.67 7.13
C THR A 76 -16.21 9.91 7.91
#